data_b1ace7383ef9481655e36996266d30ce
#
_entry.id   b1ace7383ef9481655e36996266d30ce
#
_cell.length_a   1.000
_cell.length_b   1.000
_cell.length_c   1.000
_cell.angle_alpha   90.00
_cell.angle_beta   90.00
_cell.angle_gamma   90.00
#
_symmetry.space_group_name_H-M   'P 1'
#
loop_
_entity.id
_entity.type
_entity.pdbx_description
1 polymer ?
#
loop_
_entity_poly.entity_id
_entity_poly.type
_entity_poly.pdbx_seq_one_letter_code
_entity_poly.pdbx_strand_id
1 'polypeptide(L)'
;MAKLKIGICGWGNVATGLYEQLVSENEANANFEICCIGARRDNPICDPGSTKILRDIFAVVEEDIDVLVELIGGVETAKELITRALNSGKHVVTANKAVIFEHGEELIELAFKNKVELLFESAVCAGTPAIKILSNDLIANKIFKVAGMLNGTTNFILSKMEEGASYESVLQEAQRKGYAEPDPSLDVNGTDAAHKIGILAALAFNSGLPSPNFYI
;
A
#
# COMPACT_ATOMS: atom_id res chain seq x y z
N MET A 1 -24.83 11.59 -9.87
CA MET A 1 -23.54 11.43 -10.59
C MET A 1 -23.33 9.95 -10.83
N ALA A 2 -22.58 9.54 -11.86
CA ALA A 2 -22.20 8.14 -12.02
C ALA A 2 -21.29 7.75 -10.85
N LYS A 3 -21.44 6.52 -10.35
CA LYS A 3 -20.56 6.00 -9.29
C LYS A 3 -19.20 5.66 -9.88
N LEU A 4 -18.14 5.85 -9.09
CA LEU A 4 -16.80 5.39 -9.41
C LEU A 4 -16.72 3.87 -9.22
N LYS A 5 -16.41 3.13 -10.26
CA LYS A 5 -16.38 1.68 -10.30
C LYS A 5 -15.03 1.15 -9.86
N ILE A 6 -15.02 0.27 -8.86
CA ILE A 6 -13.80 -0.23 -8.21
C ILE A 6 -13.67 -1.74 -8.41
N GLY A 7 -12.50 -2.18 -8.86
CA GLY A 7 -12.05 -3.56 -8.78
C GLY A 7 -10.97 -3.71 -7.71
N ILE A 8 -11.11 -4.68 -6.81
CA ILE A 8 -10.14 -4.93 -5.74
C ILE A 8 -9.35 -6.19 -6.09
N CYS A 9 -8.03 -6.14 -6.08
CA CYS A 9 -7.14 -7.29 -6.23
C CYS A 9 -6.42 -7.59 -4.92
N GLY A 10 -6.66 -8.79 -4.40
CA GLY A 10 -6.29 -9.21 -3.06
C GLY A 10 -7.51 -9.26 -2.13
N TRP A 11 -7.60 -10.29 -1.28
CA TRP A 11 -8.71 -10.48 -0.36
C TRP A 11 -8.22 -10.90 1.03
N GLY A 12 -7.26 -10.12 1.56
CA GLY A 12 -6.68 -10.26 2.90
C GLY A 12 -7.20 -9.19 3.87
N ASN A 13 -6.51 -9.02 4.99
CA ASN A 13 -6.91 -8.09 6.06
C ASN A 13 -7.09 -6.64 5.58
N VAL A 14 -6.19 -6.12 4.75
CA VAL A 14 -6.27 -4.75 4.22
C VAL A 14 -7.50 -4.60 3.33
N ALA A 15 -7.74 -5.58 2.45
CA ALA A 15 -8.90 -5.58 1.57
C ALA A 15 -10.22 -5.69 2.36
N THR A 16 -10.24 -6.48 3.44
CA THR A 16 -11.39 -6.56 4.36
C THR A 16 -11.75 -5.18 4.91
N GLY A 17 -10.78 -4.48 5.50
CA GLY A 17 -11.01 -3.15 6.06
C GLY A 17 -11.48 -2.14 5.02
N LEU A 18 -10.92 -2.17 3.81
CA LEU A 18 -11.37 -1.33 2.71
C LEU A 18 -12.80 -1.66 2.28
N TYR A 19 -13.10 -2.95 2.10
CA TYR A 19 -14.42 -3.41 1.69
C TYR A 19 -15.49 -3.01 2.70
N GLU A 20 -15.28 -3.32 3.98
CA GLU A 20 -16.20 -2.96 5.06
C GLU A 20 -16.46 -1.45 5.12
N GLN A 21 -15.41 -0.65 4.92
CA GLN A 21 -15.53 0.81 4.88
C GLN A 21 -16.36 1.26 3.69
N LEU A 22 -16.14 0.70 2.49
CA LEU A 22 -16.83 1.11 1.27
C LEU A 22 -18.29 0.66 1.21
N VAL A 23 -18.64 -0.49 1.83
CA VAL A 23 -20.03 -0.99 1.88
C VAL A 23 -20.79 -0.42 3.06
N SER A 24 -20.14 0.27 4.00
CA SER A 24 -20.83 0.91 5.13
C SER A 24 -21.80 1.98 4.65
N GLU A 25 -22.93 2.14 5.37
CA GLU A 25 -23.94 3.15 5.11
C GLU A 25 -23.43 4.56 5.48
N ASN A 26 -22.59 5.13 4.60
CA ASN A 26 -22.06 6.47 4.73
C ASN A 26 -22.32 7.24 3.43
N GLU A 27 -22.76 8.50 3.53
CA GLU A 27 -23.02 9.35 2.35
C GLU A 27 -21.82 9.46 1.40
N ALA A 28 -20.59 9.46 1.93
CA ALA A 28 -19.37 9.48 1.13
C ALA A 28 -19.24 8.23 0.25
N ASN A 29 -19.73 7.09 0.71
CA ASN A 29 -19.63 5.80 0.01
C ASN A 29 -20.68 5.66 -1.11
N ALA A 30 -21.72 6.48 -1.11
CA ALA A 30 -22.74 6.48 -2.15
C ALA A 30 -22.18 6.74 -3.56
N ASN A 31 -20.98 7.32 -3.65
CA ASN A 31 -20.29 7.62 -4.90
C ASN A 31 -19.42 6.46 -5.43
N PHE A 32 -19.31 5.35 -4.70
CA PHE A 32 -18.49 4.20 -5.08
C PHE A 32 -19.33 2.97 -5.36
N GLU A 33 -18.81 2.09 -6.22
CA GLU A 33 -19.39 0.78 -6.52
C GLU A 33 -18.26 -0.24 -6.62
N ILE A 34 -18.27 -1.29 -5.77
CA ILE A 34 -17.33 -2.39 -5.88
C ILE A 34 -17.89 -3.38 -6.90
N CYS A 35 -17.31 -3.44 -8.09
CA CYS A 35 -17.76 -4.27 -9.20
C CYS A 35 -17.28 -5.72 -9.06
N CYS A 36 -16.04 -5.91 -8.66
CA CYS A 36 -15.45 -7.25 -8.53
C CYS A 36 -14.26 -7.27 -7.57
N ILE A 37 -13.94 -8.49 -7.12
CA ILE A 37 -12.79 -8.79 -6.27
C ILE A 37 -11.99 -9.91 -6.93
N GLY A 38 -10.73 -9.65 -7.23
CA GLY A 38 -9.75 -10.63 -7.68
C GLY A 38 -9.10 -11.34 -6.48
N ALA A 39 -9.40 -12.61 -6.27
CA ALA A 39 -8.91 -13.35 -5.12
C ALA A 39 -8.65 -14.82 -5.44
N ARG A 40 -7.43 -15.31 -5.20
CA ARG A 40 -7.09 -16.73 -5.37
C ARG A 40 -7.77 -17.66 -4.36
N ARG A 41 -8.11 -17.13 -3.18
CA ARG A 41 -8.74 -17.87 -2.05
C ARG A 41 -9.87 -17.05 -1.47
N ASP A 42 -10.83 -17.72 -0.84
CA ASP A 42 -11.85 -17.07 -0.04
C ASP A 42 -11.24 -16.50 1.24
N ASN A 43 -11.87 -15.46 1.76
CA ASN A 43 -11.51 -14.88 3.04
C ASN A 43 -12.55 -15.33 4.07
N PRO A 44 -12.18 -16.14 5.08
CA PRO A 44 -13.14 -16.69 6.03
C PRO A 44 -13.71 -15.64 7.00
N ILE A 45 -13.11 -14.47 7.06
CA ILE A 45 -13.50 -13.41 8.01
C ILE A 45 -14.29 -12.26 7.36
N CYS A 46 -14.39 -12.24 6.01
CA CYS A 46 -15.13 -11.21 5.31
C CYS A 46 -15.98 -11.80 4.19
N ASP A 47 -17.30 -11.63 4.30
CA ASP A 47 -18.24 -12.04 3.27
C ASP A 47 -18.32 -10.95 2.19
N PRO A 48 -18.01 -11.27 0.93
CA PRO A 48 -18.13 -10.33 -0.18
C PRO A 48 -19.60 -10.06 -0.60
N GLY A 49 -20.56 -10.69 0.03
CA GLY A 49 -21.99 -10.58 -0.30
C GLY A 49 -22.25 -10.99 -1.76
N SER A 50 -22.89 -10.10 -2.53
CA SER A 50 -23.18 -10.33 -3.95
C SER A 50 -22.06 -9.89 -4.89
N THR A 51 -20.93 -9.39 -4.36
CA THR A 51 -19.81 -8.91 -5.19
C THR A 51 -19.17 -10.07 -5.94
N LYS A 52 -18.94 -9.88 -7.25
CA LYS A 52 -18.32 -10.89 -8.13
C LYS A 52 -16.90 -11.20 -7.70
N ILE A 53 -16.60 -12.48 -7.48
CA ILE A 53 -15.23 -12.96 -7.20
C ILE A 53 -14.61 -13.54 -8.46
N LEU A 54 -13.43 -13.06 -8.82
CA LEU A 54 -12.61 -13.55 -9.92
C LEU A 54 -11.39 -14.29 -9.36
N ARG A 55 -11.17 -15.52 -9.82
CA ARG A 55 -10.03 -16.36 -9.36
C ARG A 55 -8.74 -16.01 -10.06
N ASP A 56 -8.84 -15.47 -11.26
CA ASP A 56 -7.72 -14.83 -11.94
C ASP A 56 -7.73 -13.33 -11.63
N ILE A 57 -6.71 -12.86 -10.92
CA ILE A 57 -6.58 -11.46 -10.53
C ILE A 57 -6.40 -10.52 -11.73
N PHE A 58 -5.84 -11.02 -12.83
CA PHE A 58 -5.66 -10.23 -14.04
C PHE A 58 -6.99 -10.00 -14.79
N ALA A 59 -7.96 -10.90 -14.61
CA ALA A 59 -9.29 -10.72 -15.20
C ALA A 59 -10.04 -9.51 -14.62
N VAL A 60 -9.62 -8.99 -13.45
CA VAL A 60 -10.19 -7.75 -12.88
C VAL A 60 -9.94 -6.55 -13.80
N VAL A 61 -8.82 -6.54 -14.52
CA VAL A 61 -8.49 -5.44 -15.44
C VAL A 61 -9.42 -5.40 -16.65
N GLU A 62 -10.00 -6.55 -17.03
CA GLU A 62 -10.93 -6.67 -18.15
C GLU A 62 -12.38 -6.26 -17.77
N GLU A 63 -12.67 -6.13 -16.48
CA GLU A 63 -14.00 -5.70 -16.02
C GLU A 63 -14.22 -4.20 -16.26
N ASP A 64 -15.48 -3.81 -16.24
CA ASP A 64 -15.90 -2.41 -16.38
C ASP A 64 -15.66 -1.66 -15.04
N ILE A 65 -14.42 -1.31 -14.78
CA ILE A 65 -13.95 -0.58 -13.61
C ILE A 65 -13.21 0.70 -14.02
N ASP A 66 -13.28 1.73 -13.18
CA ASP A 66 -12.53 2.97 -13.33
C ASP A 66 -11.20 2.90 -12.55
N VAL A 67 -11.22 2.22 -11.41
CA VAL A 67 -10.10 2.13 -10.47
C VAL A 67 -9.81 0.69 -10.11
N LEU A 68 -8.54 0.30 -10.26
CA LEU A 68 -8.00 -0.92 -9.69
C LEU A 68 -7.38 -0.62 -8.32
N VAL A 69 -7.76 -1.36 -7.28
CA VAL A 69 -7.10 -1.33 -5.97
C VAL A 69 -6.26 -2.59 -5.81
N GLU A 70 -4.94 -2.42 -5.79
CA GLU A 70 -3.96 -3.52 -5.65
C GLU A 70 -3.55 -3.71 -4.19
N LEU A 71 -3.86 -4.88 -3.64
CA LEU A 71 -3.59 -5.30 -2.25
C LEU A 71 -3.05 -6.74 -2.18
N ILE A 72 -2.37 -7.21 -3.23
CA ILE A 72 -1.94 -8.61 -3.31
C ILE A 72 -0.58 -8.87 -2.65
N GLY A 73 0.26 -7.84 -2.53
CA GLY A 73 1.64 -7.97 -2.05
C GLY A 73 2.58 -8.67 -3.05
N GLY A 74 3.85 -8.70 -2.70
CA GLY A 74 4.92 -9.13 -3.62
C GLY A 74 5.23 -8.07 -4.67
N VAL A 75 6.22 -8.29 -5.52
CA VAL A 75 6.68 -7.29 -6.49
C VAL A 75 6.25 -7.63 -7.91
N GLU A 76 6.68 -8.76 -8.45
CA GLU A 76 6.51 -9.11 -9.87
C GLU A 76 5.05 -9.15 -10.31
N THR A 77 4.21 -9.88 -9.57
CA THR A 77 2.78 -10.00 -9.90
C THR A 77 2.04 -8.69 -9.75
N ALA A 78 2.37 -7.91 -8.72
CA ALA A 78 1.78 -6.59 -8.49
C ALA A 78 2.19 -5.61 -9.58
N LYS A 79 3.48 -5.58 -9.97
CA LYS A 79 3.98 -4.79 -11.09
C LYS A 79 3.23 -5.09 -12.38
N GLU A 80 3.10 -6.37 -12.73
CA GLU A 80 2.40 -6.79 -13.95
C GLU A 80 0.93 -6.34 -13.93
N LEU A 81 0.24 -6.54 -12.80
CA LEU A 81 -1.16 -6.15 -12.63
C LEU A 81 -1.35 -4.63 -12.78
N ILE A 82 -0.54 -3.84 -12.09
CA ILE A 82 -0.55 -2.37 -12.16
C ILE A 82 -0.27 -1.91 -13.59
N THR A 83 0.75 -2.48 -14.24
CA THR A 83 1.12 -2.15 -15.63
C THR A 83 -0.04 -2.41 -16.59
N ARG A 84 -0.74 -3.55 -16.47
CA ARG A 84 -1.91 -3.87 -17.29
C ARG A 84 -3.05 -2.88 -17.06
N ALA A 85 -3.34 -2.54 -15.81
CA ALA A 85 -4.40 -1.61 -15.47
C ALA A 85 -4.13 -0.19 -16.03
N LEU A 86 -2.92 0.33 -15.83
CA LEU A 86 -2.51 1.64 -16.34
C LEU A 86 -2.57 1.68 -17.89
N ASN A 87 -2.13 0.61 -18.57
CA ASN A 87 -2.22 0.50 -20.02
C ASN A 87 -3.65 0.39 -20.54
N SER A 88 -4.57 -0.12 -19.73
CA SER A 88 -6.00 -0.20 -20.03
C SER A 88 -6.77 1.09 -19.68
N GLY A 89 -6.05 2.17 -19.33
CA GLY A 89 -6.66 3.45 -19.00
C GLY A 89 -7.37 3.50 -17.66
N LYS A 90 -7.01 2.60 -16.72
CA LYS A 90 -7.61 2.55 -15.38
C LYS A 90 -6.70 3.23 -14.37
N HIS A 91 -7.29 3.98 -13.44
CA HIS A 91 -6.57 4.50 -12.29
C HIS A 91 -6.17 3.36 -11.36
N VAL A 92 -5.06 3.51 -10.65
CA VAL A 92 -4.57 2.49 -9.72
C VAL A 92 -4.34 3.08 -8.34
N VAL A 93 -4.80 2.36 -7.32
CA VAL A 93 -4.47 2.61 -5.92
C VAL A 93 -3.74 1.38 -5.39
N THR A 94 -2.54 1.55 -4.83
CA THR A 94 -1.78 0.44 -4.26
C THR A 94 -1.30 0.74 -2.84
N ALA A 95 -1.30 -0.27 -1.99
CA ALA A 95 -0.67 -0.24 -0.67
C ALA A 95 0.71 -0.93 -0.67
N ASN A 96 1.20 -1.34 -1.83
CA ASN A 96 2.40 -2.14 -1.98
C ASN A 96 3.67 -1.28 -2.07
N LYS A 97 4.29 -1.03 -0.90
CA LYS A 97 5.51 -0.23 -0.83
C LYS A 97 6.67 -0.83 -1.62
N ALA A 98 6.77 -2.17 -1.68
CA ALA A 98 7.88 -2.82 -2.37
C ALA A 98 7.82 -2.56 -3.88
N VAL A 99 6.65 -2.68 -4.51
CA VAL A 99 6.49 -2.40 -5.93
C VAL A 99 6.72 -0.92 -6.24
N ILE A 100 6.31 -0.01 -5.37
CA ILE A 100 6.57 1.43 -5.55
C ILE A 100 8.05 1.73 -5.36
N PHE A 101 8.71 1.11 -4.39
CA PHE A 101 10.14 1.31 -4.15
C PHE A 101 11.00 0.79 -5.32
N GLU A 102 10.69 -0.39 -5.86
CA GLU A 102 11.49 -1.03 -6.91
C GLU A 102 11.15 -0.53 -8.32
N HIS A 103 9.88 -0.16 -8.56
CA HIS A 103 9.35 0.13 -9.90
C HIS A 103 8.51 1.41 -9.98
N GLY A 104 8.46 2.20 -8.92
CA GLY A 104 7.58 3.37 -8.86
C GLY A 104 7.84 4.38 -9.97
N GLU A 105 9.09 4.62 -10.32
CA GLU A 105 9.48 5.58 -11.37
C GLU A 105 8.86 5.21 -12.71
N GLU A 106 9.06 3.97 -13.18
CA GLU A 106 8.49 3.50 -14.45
C GLU A 106 6.96 3.44 -14.43
N LEU A 107 6.35 3.09 -13.27
CA LEU A 107 4.90 3.02 -13.15
C LEU A 107 4.25 4.42 -13.11
N ILE A 108 4.90 5.39 -12.49
CA ILE A 108 4.45 6.80 -12.49
C ILE A 108 4.54 7.38 -13.90
N GLU A 109 5.65 7.15 -14.61
CA GLU A 109 5.79 7.57 -16.01
C GLU A 109 4.72 6.94 -16.90
N LEU A 110 4.42 5.66 -16.69
CA LEU A 110 3.38 4.94 -17.42
C LEU A 110 1.98 5.52 -17.14
N ALA A 111 1.67 5.82 -15.88
CA ALA A 111 0.42 6.46 -15.48
C ALA A 111 0.27 7.84 -16.16
N PHE A 112 1.31 8.66 -16.10
CA PHE A 112 1.34 9.97 -16.76
C PHE A 112 1.11 9.87 -18.27
N LYS A 113 1.80 8.93 -18.95
CA LYS A 113 1.65 8.67 -20.39
C LYS A 113 0.23 8.30 -20.77
N ASN A 114 -0.44 7.49 -19.95
CA ASN A 114 -1.80 7.02 -20.19
C ASN A 114 -2.87 7.97 -19.62
N LYS A 115 -2.48 9.09 -18.98
CA LYS A 115 -3.38 10.10 -18.39
C LYS A 115 -4.28 9.51 -17.30
N VAL A 116 -3.75 8.62 -16.51
CA VAL A 116 -4.39 8.00 -15.33
C VAL A 116 -3.55 8.25 -14.09
N GLU A 117 -4.14 8.06 -12.92
CA GLU A 117 -3.47 8.24 -11.63
C GLU A 117 -2.94 6.92 -11.09
N LEU A 118 -1.75 6.98 -10.50
CA LEU A 118 -1.20 5.94 -9.64
C LEU A 118 -1.07 6.51 -8.22
N LEU A 119 -1.91 6.07 -7.31
CA LEU A 119 -1.97 6.54 -5.94
C LEU A 119 -1.46 5.46 -4.98
N PHE A 120 -0.59 5.83 -4.05
CA PHE A 120 0.08 4.89 -3.14
C PHE A 120 0.24 5.42 -1.70
N GLU A 121 -0.71 6.25 -1.24
CA GLU A 121 -0.68 6.82 0.11
C GLU A 121 -0.50 5.76 1.20
N SER A 122 -1.23 4.64 1.09
CA SER A 122 -1.18 3.55 2.06
C SER A 122 0.10 2.71 2.01
N ALA A 123 0.96 2.90 1.00
CA ALA A 123 2.25 2.23 0.91
C ALA A 123 3.23 2.72 1.99
N VAL A 124 3.08 3.99 2.43
CA VAL A 124 3.94 4.62 3.44
C VAL A 124 3.08 5.25 4.52
N CYS A 125 3.37 4.94 5.80
CA CYS A 125 2.70 5.55 6.96
C CYS A 125 1.16 5.43 6.90
N ALA A 126 0.63 4.23 6.63
CA ALA A 126 -0.81 3.96 6.53
C ALA A 126 -1.61 4.68 7.64
N GLY A 127 -2.68 5.40 7.25
CA GLY A 127 -3.48 6.24 8.14
C GLY A 127 -2.94 7.66 8.36
N THR A 128 -1.72 7.97 7.89
CA THR A 128 -1.12 9.31 7.96
C THR A 128 -0.87 9.82 6.54
N PRO A 129 -1.41 10.98 6.13
CA PRO A 129 -1.33 11.48 4.74
C PRO A 129 0.06 12.07 4.42
N ALA A 130 1.12 11.26 4.56
CA ALA A 130 2.51 11.71 4.41
C ALA A 130 2.86 12.01 2.95
N ILE A 131 2.44 11.17 2.01
CA ILE A 131 2.71 11.33 0.58
C ILE A 131 1.97 12.55 0.04
N LYS A 132 0.68 12.68 0.34
CA LYS A 132 -0.14 13.82 -0.06
C LYS A 132 0.43 15.15 0.43
N ILE A 133 0.86 15.19 1.70
CA ILE A 133 1.47 16.40 2.27
C ILE A 133 2.75 16.77 1.52
N LEU A 134 3.64 15.80 1.26
CA LEU A 134 4.88 16.05 0.53
C LEU A 134 4.64 16.48 -0.92
N SER A 135 3.74 15.78 -1.62
CA SER A 135 3.52 15.97 -3.05
C SER A 135 2.66 17.17 -3.39
N ASN A 136 1.75 17.56 -2.51
CA ASN A 136 0.77 18.64 -2.79
C ASN A 136 0.93 19.83 -1.87
N ASP A 137 0.87 19.61 -0.54
CA ASP A 137 0.76 20.72 0.40
C ASP A 137 2.11 21.46 0.59
N LEU A 138 3.22 20.72 0.51
CA LEU A 138 4.58 21.26 0.66
C LEU A 138 5.33 21.47 -0.66
N ILE A 139 4.68 21.37 -1.80
CA ILE A 139 5.32 21.45 -3.12
C ILE A 139 6.12 22.75 -3.36
N ALA A 140 5.68 23.86 -2.76
CA ALA A 140 6.37 25.14 -2.85
C ALA A 140 7.48 25.33 -1.78
N ASN A 141 7.64 24.37 -0.87
CA ASN A 141 8.58 24.46 0.24
C ASN A 141 9.91 23.76 -0.10
N LYS A 142 11.00 24.29 0.43
CA LYS A 142 12.29 23.60 0.39
C LYS A 142 12.41 22.69 1.61
N ILE A 143 12.40 21.37 1.36
CA ILE A 143 12.58 20.36 2.39
C ILE A 143 14.08 20.08 2.54
N PHE A 144 14.57 20.09 3.77
CA PHE A 144 16.00 19.88 4.08
C PHE A 144 16.26 18.52 4.71
N LYS A 145 15.24 17.91 5.32
CA LYS A 145 15.39 16.64 6.04
C LYS A 145 14.04 15.93 6.13
N VAL A 146 14.06 14.63 5.95
CA VAL A 146 12.97 13.70 6.29
C VAL A 146 13.52 12.74 7.35
N ALA A 147 12.83 12.62 8.47
CA ALA A 147 13.21 11.73 9.54
C ALA A 147 11.95 11.26 10.30
N GLY A 148 11.95 10.02 10.76
CA GLY A 148 10.83 9.47 11.52
C GLY A 148 11.05 8.02 11.92
N MET A 149 10.21 7.54 12.82
CA MET A 149 10.06 6.13 13.15
C MET A 149 9.02 5.54 12.20
N LEU A 150 9.46 4.79 11.19
CA LEU A 150 8.61 4.36 10.07
C LEU A 150 8.13 2.90 10.18
N ASN A 151 8.51 2.19 11.25
CA ASN A 151 8.11 0.82 11.49
C ASN A 151 7.56 0.66 12.91
N GLY A 152 6.30 0.22 13.03
CA GLY A 152 5.61 0.08 14.31
C GLY A 152 6.18 -1.02 15.20
N THR A 153 6.55 -2.15 14.59
CA THR A 153 7.15 -3.30 15.30
C THR A 153 8.48 -2.91 15.94
N THR A 154 9.37 -2.29 15.15
CA THR A 154 10.66 -1.81 15.63
C THR A 154 10.49 -0.73 16.72
N ASN A 155 9.54 0.20 16.51
CA ASN A 155 9.24 1.21 17.53
C ASN A 155 8.81 0.58 18.86
N PHE A 156 7.92 -0.40 18.82
CA PHE A 156 7.48 -1.13 20.02
C PHE A 156 8.65 -1.82 20.71
N ILE A 157 9.50 -2.52 19.95
CA ILE A 157 10.66 -3.24 20.46
C ILE A 157 11.63 -2.27 21.13
N LEU A 158 12.03 -1.22 20.43
CA LEU A 158 13.00 -0.25 20.95
C LEU A 158 12.48 0.48 22.19
N SER A 159 11.21 0.87 22.22
CA SER A 159 10.61 1.53 23.39
C SER A 159 10.62 0.63 24.62
N LYS A 160 10.33 -0.66 24.47
CA LYS A 160 10.39 -1.62 25.58
C LYS A 160 11.81 -1.93 26.05
N MET A 161 12.76 -1.98 25.10
CA MET A 161 14.18 -2.14 25.45
C MET A 161 14.73 -0.92 26.22
N GLU A 162 14.27 0.29 25.89
CA GLU A 162 14.60 1.51 26.64
C GLU A 162 14.08 1.46 28.08
N GLU A 163 12.94 0.78 28.31
CA GLU A 163 12.41 0.49 29.66
C GLU A 163 13.18 -0.63 30.39
N GLY A 164 14.19 -1.24 29.77
CA GLY A 164 15.06 -2.26 30.34
C GLY A 164 14.71 -3.72 30.00
N ALA A 165 13.76 -3.96 29.11
CA ALA A 165 13.43 -5.31 28.67
C ALA A 165 14.48 -5.86 27.66
N SER A 166 14.68 -7.21 27.62
CA SER A 166 15.55 -7.81 26.61
C SER A 166 14.88 -7.88 25.23
N TYR A 167 15.68 -7.82 24.17
CA TYR A 167 15.19 -7.94 22.79
C TYR A 167 14.33 -9.19 22.58
N GLU A 168 14.82 -10.34 23.04
CA GLU A 168 14.13 -11.63 22.87
C GLU A 168 12.75 -11.63 23.54
N SER A 169 12.64 -11.11 24.75
CA SER A 169 11.36 -11.06 25.47
C SER A 169 10.36 -10.13 24.81
N VAL A 170 10.83 -9.00 24.30
CA VAL A 170 9.97 -8.00 23.64
C VAL A 170 9.53 -8.48 22.26
N LEU A 171 10.41 -9.15 21.50
CA LEU A 171 10.05 -9.73 20.20
C LEU A 171 8.94 -10.79 20.36
N GLN A 172 9.05 -11.67 21.35
CA GLN A 172 8.00 -12.65 21.67
C GLN A 172 6.69 -11.96 22.07
N GLU A 173 6.76 -10.87 22.83
CA GLU A 173 5.59 -10.09 23.18
C GLU A 173 4.95 -9.43 21.96
N ALA A 174 5.75 -8.85 21.05
CA ALA A 174 5.29 -8.27 19.80
C ALA A 174 4.57 -9.29 18.92
N GLN A 175 5.12 -10.50 18.79
CA GLN A 175 4.50 -11.60 18.05
C GLN A 175 3.17 -12.04 18.69
N ARG A 176 3.13 -12.21 20.02
CA ARG A 176 1.91 -12.56 20.73
C ARG A 176 0.80 -11.51 20.58
N LYS A 177 1.17 -10.23 20.50
CA LYS A 177 0.24 -9.12 20.29
C LYS A 177 -0.16 -8.91 18.82
N GLY A 178 0.45 -9.65 17.89
CA GLY A 178 0.23 -9.49 16.46
C GLY A 178 0.89 -8.25 15.85
N TYR A 179 1.86 -7.63 16.54
CA TYR A 179 2.64 -6.52 16.00
C TYR A 179 3.79 -7.00 15.11
N ALA A 180 4.31 -8.19 15.38
CA ALA A 180 5.30 -8.87 14.55
C ALA A 180 4.73 -10.18 14.02
N GLU A 181 5.05 -10.49 12.77
CA GLU A 181 4.77 -11.80 12.17
C GLU A 181 5.70 -12.88 12.76
N PRO A 182 5.40 -14.19 12.55
CA PRO A 182 6.31 -15.27 12.94
C PRO A 182 7.72 -15.12 12.36
N ASP A 183 7.83 -14.62 11.12
CA ASP A 183 9.09 -14.17 10.53
C ASP A 183 9.13 -12.63 10.49
N PRO A 184 9.75 -11.98 11.49
CA PRO A 184 9.82 -10.53 11.59
C PRO A 184 11.01 -9.92 10.83
N SER A 185 11.70 -10.68 9.98
CA SER A 185 12.98 -10.30 9.37
C SER A 185 12.95 -8.93 8.70
N LEU A 186 11.90 -8.63 7.93
CA LEU A 186 11.76 -7.36 7.21
C LEU A 186 11.62 -6.15 8.15
N ASP A 187 11.04 -6.36 9.33
CA ASP A 187 10.89 -5.30 10.33
C ASP A 187 12.22 -5.08 11.08
N VAL A 188 12.81 -6.17 11.59
CA VAL A 188 13.98 -6.08 12.47
C VAL A 188 15.29 -5.81 11.73
N ASN A 189 15.39 -6.16 10.44
CA ASN A 189 16.56 -5.82 9.62
C ASN A 189 16.48 -4.41 8.98
N GLY A 190 15.39 -3.67 9.23
CA GLY A 190 15.20 -2.31 8.76
C GLY A 190 14.73 -2.15 7.30
N THR A 191 14.54 -3.24 6.54
CA THR A 191 14.14 -3.19 5.13
C THR A 191 12.81 -2.46 4.94
N ASP A 192 11.80 -2.72 5.80
CA ASP A 192 10.51 -2.03 5.76
C ASP A 192 10.67 -0.52 5.93
N ALA A 193 11.44 -0.10 6.93
CA ALA A 193 11.71 1.32 7.18
C ALA A 193 12.52 1.97 6.03
N ALA A 194 13.47 1.24 5.46
CA ALA A 194 14.29 1.68 4.34
C ALA A 194 13.46 1.95 3.07
N HIS A 195 12.54 1.06 2.71
CA HIS A 195 11.63 1.29 1.59
C HIS A 195 10.76 2.54 1.82
N LYS A 196 10.21 2.71 3.02
CA LYS A 196 9.39 3.87 3.35
C LYS A 196 10.15 5.18 3.30
N ILE A 197 11.34 5.24 3.93
CA ILE A 197 12.13 6.48 3.91
C ILE A 197 12.65 6.79 2.51
N GLY A 198 12.95 5.77 1.70
CA GLY A 198 13.36 5.94 0.31
C GLY A 198 12.27 6.59 -0.53
N ILE A 199 11.03 6.14 -0.43
CA ILE A 199 9.88 6.74 -1.12
C ILE A 199 9.66 8.18 -0.66
N LEU A 200 9.66 8.43 0.66
CA LEU A 200 9.48 9.78 1.20
C LEU A 200 10.61 10.72 0.78
N ALA A 201 11.85 10.25 0.75
CA ALA A 201 13.01 11.04 0.32
C ALA A 201 12.93 11.37 -1.17
N ALA A 202 12.57 10.43 -2.02
CA ALA A 202 12.38 10.67 -3.45
C ALA A 202 11.35 11.78 -3.70
N LEU A 203 10.23 11.74 -3.02
CA LEU A 203 9.18 12.77 -3.12
C LEU A 203 9.64 14.11 -2.54
N ALA A 204 10.25 14.11 -1.35
CA ALA A 204 10.65 15.32 -0.64
C ALA A 204 11.77 16.10 -1.35
N PHE A 205 12.68 15.39 -1.99
CA PHE A 205 13.85 15.98 -2.64
C PHE A 205 13.74 16.03 -4.17
N ASN A 206 12.59 15.59 -4.71
CA ASN A 206 12.36 15.47 -6.15
C ASN A 206 13.53 14.74 -6.85
N SER A 207 13.95 13.64 -6.26
CA SER A 207 14.99 12.75 -6.77
C SER A 207 14.39 11.44 -7.23
N GLY A 208 15.08 10.70 -8.10
CA GLY A 208 14.70 9.32 -8.39
C GLY A 208 14.67 8.47 -7.11
N LEU A 209 13.98 7.34 -7.16
CA LEU A 209 13.97 6.38 -6.07
C LEU A 209 15.40 5.86 -5.85
N PRO A 210 15.85 5.74 -4.59
CA PRO A 210 17.22 5.33 -4.33
C PRO A 210 17.48 3.92 -4.86
N SER A 211 18.67 3.72 -5.43
CA SER A 211 19.17 2.39 -5.75
C SER A 211 19.18 1.50 -4.48
N PRO A 212 19.04 0.18 -4.59
CA PRO A 212 18.99 -0.72 -3.43
C PRO A 212 20.24 -0.71 -2.52
N ASN A 213 21.19 0.15 -2.78
CA ASN A 213 22.45 0.30 -2.05
C ASN A 213 22.45 1.44 -1.02
N PHE A 214 21.40 1.59 -0.21
CA PHE A 214 21.50 2.47 0.93
C PHE A 214 21.75 1.71 2.22
N TYR A 215 22.42 2.37 3.16
CA TYR A 215 22.73 1.80 4.47
C TYR A 215 21.44 1.59 5.28
N ILE A 216 21.28 0.37 5.74
CA ILE A 216 20.30 -0.02 6.78
C ILE A 216 21.04 -0.17 8.11
#